data_c493984e840f0c18770f71820a423ed8
#
_entry.id   c493984e840f0c18770f71820a423ed8
#
_cell.length_a   1.000
_cell.length_b   1.000
_cell.length_c   1.000
_cell.angle_alpha   90.00
_cell.angle_beta   90.00
_cell.angle_gamma   90.00
#
_symmetry.space_group_name_H-M   'P 1'
#
loop_
_entity.id
_entity.type
_entity.pdbx_description
1 polymer ?
#
loop_
_entity_poly.entity_id
_entity_poly.type
_entity_poly.pdbx_seq_one_letter_code
_entity_poly.pdbx_strand_id
1 'polypeptide(L)'
;MNYIITFGTTTAAIQCDSMIKADPINAKLVPIPGFLKAGCGFACLFQNAQKEEVKSWIGKNNISYETLIEVIYENGLISPKA
;
A
#
# COMPACT_ATOMS: atom_id res chain seq x y z
N MET A 1 -2.32 -11.52 -6.48
CA MET A 1 -3.19 -10.86 -5.49
C MET A 1 -2.75 -9.43 -5.30
N ASN A 2 -3.65 -8.58 -4.87
CA ASN A 2 -3.34 -7.17 -4.68
C ASN A 2 -3.62 -6.78 -3.23
N TYR A 3 -2.76 -5.93 -2.68
CA TYR A 3 -2.89 -5.48 -1.30
C TYR A 3 -2.74 -3.98 -1.25
N ILE A 4 -3.33 -3.38 -0.24
CA ILE A 4 -3.19 -1.95 -0.02
C ILE A 4 -2.84 -1.71 1.45
N ILE A 5 -1.93 -0.75 1.68
CA ILE A 5 -1.67 -0.26 3.03
C ILE A 5 -2.04 1.20 3.10
N THR A 6 -2.53 1.59 4.26
CA THR A 6 -2.86 2.99 4.54
C THR A 6 -1.84 3.57 5.50
N PHE A 7 -1.73 4.88 5.52
CA PHE A 7 -0.74 5.60 6.31
C PHE A 7 -1.41 6.57 7.28
N GLY A 8 -0.85 6.69 8.47
CA GLY A 8 -1.33 7.66 9.44
C GLY A 8 -0.91 9.09 9.13
N THR A 9 0.19 9.27 8.39
CA THR A 9 0.73 10.59 8.06
C THR A 9 1.23 10.62 6.63
N THR A 10 1.29 11.83 6.06
CA THR A 10 1.87 12.05 4.74
C THR A 10 3.35 11.68 4.72
N THR A 11 4.07 11.94 5.82
CA THR A 11 5.49 11.59 5.94
C THR A 11 5.70 10.08 5.74
N ALA A 12 4.85 9.25 6.35
CA ALA A 12 4.96 7.80 6.19
C ALA A 12 4.73 7.39 4.74
N ALA A 13 3.78 8.02 4.04
CA ALA A 13 3.52 7.74 2.63
C ALA A 13 4.74 8.11 1.76
N ILE A 14 5.35 9.25 2.01
CA ILE A 14 6.55 9.69 1.28
C ILE A 14 7.71 8.74 1.51
N GLN A 15 7.90 8.29 2.75
CA GLN A 15 8.96 7.33 3.07
C GLN A 15 8.73 6.00 2.34
N CYS A 16 7.49 5.54 2.26
CA CYS A 16 7.16 4.33 1.53
C CYS A 16 7.51 4.47 0.05
N ASP A 17 7.15 5.61 -0.56
CA ASP A 17 7.48 5.88 -1.96
C ASP A 17 8.98 5.86 -2.20
N SER A 18 9.76 6.47 -1.31
CA SER A 18 11.22 6.46 -1.39
C SER A 18 11.78 5.04 -1.31
N MET A 19 11.20 4.19 -0.45
CA MET A 19 11.65 2.80 -0.31
C MET A 19 11.31 1.95 -1.52
N ILE A 20 10.20 2.23 -2.20
CA ILE A 20 9.88 1.55 -3.45
C ILE A 20 10.97 1.77 -4.49
N LYS A 21 11.54 2.96 -4.51
CA LYS A 21 12.63 3.30 -5.43
C LYS A 21 13.95 2.66 -5.01
N ALA A 22 14.22 2.60 -3.70
CA ALA A 22 15.48 2.06 -3.18
C ALA A 22 15.49 0.53 -3.16
N ASP A 23 14.35 -0.10 -2.92
CA ASP A 23 14.19 -1.55 -2.87
C ASP A 23 12.93 -1.89 -3.67
N PRO A 24 13.06 -2.02 -5.01
CA PRO A 24 11.89 -2.12 -5.88
C PRO A 24 10.96 -3.28 -5.57
N ILE A 25 9.69 -2.99 -5.57
CA ILE A 25 8.61 -3.96 -5.46
C ILE A 25 7.49 -3.45 -6.38
N ASN A 26 6.63 -4.34 -6.83
CA ASN A 26 5.53 -3.95 -7.71
C ASN A 26 4.44 -3.22 -6.92
N ALA A 27 4.69 -1.96 -6.65
CA ALA A 27 3.82 -1.12 -5.82
C ALA A 27 3.89 0.33 -6.26
N LYS A 28 2.83 1.08 -5.92
CA LYS A 28 2.79 2.52 -6.20
C LYS A 28 1.88 3.21 -5.21
N LEU A 29 2.13 4.49 -4.96
CA LEU A 29 1.20 5.33 -4.21
C LEU A 29 -0.01 5.63 -5.08
N VAL A 30 -1.18 5.59 -4.46
CA VAL A 30 -2.46 5.89 -5.10
C VAL A 30 -3.27 6.77 -4.16
N PRO A 31 -4.24 7.54 -4.68
CA PRO A 31 -5.20 8.21 -3.81
C PRO A 31 -5.94 7.17 -2.99
N ILE A 32 -6.24 7.51 -1.73
CA ILE A 32 -6.93 6.56 -0.87
C ILE A 32 -8.31 6.23 -1.44
N PRO A 33 -8.67 4.92 -1.57
CA PRO A 33 -10.00 4.55 -2.05
C PRO A 33 -11.09 5.03 -1.10
N GLY A 34 -12.27 5.34 -1.66
CA GLY A 34 -13.36 5.92 -0.90
C GLY A 34 -13.90 5.04 0.23
N PHE A 35 -13.68 3.71 0.16
CA PHE A 35 -14.14 2.80 1.21
C PHE A 35 -13.15 2.69 2.37
N LEU A 36 -12.00 3.38 2.30
CA LEU A 36 -10.98 3.37 3.35
C LEU A 36 -10.85 4.77 3.96
N LYS A 37 -10.41 4.80 5.22
CA LYS A 37 -10.10 6.04 5.91
C LYS A 37 -8.68 5.95 6.42
N ALA A 38 -7.95 7.06 6.33
CA ALA A 38 -6.59 7.15 6.82
C ALA A 38 -6.26 8.59 7.18
N GLY A 39 -5.17 8.77 7.92
CA GLY A 39 -4.70 10.09 8.33
C GLY A 39 -4.16 10.91 7.17
N CYS A 40 -3.71 10.27 6.09
CA CYS A 40 -3.30 10.98 4.88
C CYS A 40 -4.17 10.56 3.70
N GLY A 41 -4.14 11.34 2.63
CA GLY A 41 -4.97 11.07 1.44
C GLY A 41 -4.39 10.04 0.48
N PHE A 42 -3.37 9.28 0.87
CA PHE A 42 -2.68 8.33 0.01
C PHE A 42 -2.62 6.97 0.65
N ALA A 43 -2.51 5.95 -0.23
CA ALA A 43 -2.31 4.57 0.16
C ALA A 43 -1.26 3.98 -0.77
N CYS A 44 -0.72 2.81 -0.43
CA CYS A 44 0.22 2.11 -1.31
C CYS A 44 -0.45 0.83 -1.80
N LEU A 45 -0.51 0.68 -3.13
CA LEU A 45 -1.08 -0.50 -3.78
C LEU A 45 0.06 -1.43 -4.19
N PHE A 46 0.03 -2.67 -3.67
CA PHE A 46 0.95 -3.73 -4.06
C PHE A 46 0.23 -4.65 -5.03
N GLN A 47 0.78 -4.82 -6.22
CA GLN A 47 0.14 -5.56 -7.31
C GLN A 47 0.81 -6.91 -7.51
N ASN A 48 -0.02 -7.94 -7.77
CA ASN A 48 0.45 -9.29 -8.07
C ASN A 48 1.46 -9.80 -7.04
N ALA A 49 1.14 -9.62 -5.76
CA ALA A 49 2.03 -9.98 -4.67
C ALA A 49 1.36 -10.98 -3.73
N GLN A 50 2.19 -11.75 -3.02
CA GLN A 50 1.72 -12.58 -1.94
C GLN A 50 1.75 -11.77 -0.64
N LYS A 51 0.87 -12.12 0.30
CA LYS A 51 0.78 -11.39 1.57
C LYS A 51 2.10 -11.40 2.32
N GLU A 52 2.77 -12.55 2.35
CA GLU A 52 4.06 -12.70 3.02
C GLU A 52 5.13 -11.83 2.38
N GLU A 53 5.11 -11.70 1.06
CA GLU A 53 6.03 -10.85 0.33
C GLU A 53 5.85 -9.38 0.72
N VAL A 54 4.60 -8.93 0.79
CA VAL A 54 4.26 -7.56 1.19
C VAL A 54 4.71 -7.31 2.62
N LYS A 55 4.37 -8.22 3.54
CA LYS A 55 4.76 -8.09 4.94
C LYS A 55 6.27 -8.10 5.13
N SER A 56 6.98 -8.94 4.40
CA SER A 56 8.44 -9.01 4.46
C SER A 56 9.07 -7.70 4.00
N TRP A 57 8.58 -7.16 2.90
CA TRP A 57 9.08 -5.89 2.38
C TRP A 57 8.82 -4.74 3.36
N ILE A 58 7.62 -4.68 3.92
CA ILE A 58 7.26 -3.67 4.93
C ILE A 58 8.17 -3.76 6.13
N GLY A 59 8.40 -4.96 6.65
CA GLY A 59 9.25 -5.17 7.83
C GLY A 59 10.71 -4.83 7.56
N LYS A 60 11.23 -5.27 6.41
CA LYS A 60 12.62 -5.03 6.02
C LYS A 60 12.92 -3.54 5.89
N ASN A 61 11.97 -2.77 5.40
CA ASN A 61 12.14 -1.35 5.14
C ASN A 61 11.56 -0.44 6.23
N ASN A 62 11.08 -1.03 7.33
CA ASN A 62 10.54 -0.29 8.47
C ASN A 62 9.44 0.69 8.05
N ILE A 63 8.55 0.24 7.18
CA ILE A 63 7.44 1.07 6.72
C ILE A 63 6.40 1.21 7.82
N SER A 64 6.05 2.45 8.16
CA SER A 64 4.99 2.74 9.11
C SER A 64 3.66 2.78 8.37
N TYR A 65 2.70 1.96 8.79
CA TYR A 65 1.39 1.89 8.15
C TYR A 65 0.31 1.61 9.19
N GLU A 66 -0.94 1.88 8.85
CA GLU A 66 -2.06 1.65 9.76
C GLU A 66 -2.81 0.37 9.46
N THR A 67 -3.12 0.12 8.19
CA THR A 67 -3.98 -1.00 7.78
C THR A 67 -3.37 -1.69 6.59
N LEU A 68 -3.44 -3.02 6.57
CA LEU A 68 -3.07 -3.85 5.42
C LEU A 68 -4.25 -4.73 5.07
N ILE A 69 -4.81 -4.56 3.88
CA ILE A 69 -5.94 -5.35 3.42
C ILE A 69 -5.73 -5.84 2.00
N GLU A 70 -6.38 -6.95 1.68
CA GLU A 70 -6.43 -7.44 0.31
C GLU A 70 -7.53 -6.71 -0.45
N VAL A 71 -7.25 -6.34 -1.70
CA VAL A 71 -8.21 -5.60 -2.55
C VAL A 71 -8.27 -6.24 -3.93
N ILE A 72 -9.31 -5.87 -4.68
CA ILE A 72 -9.44 -6.17 -6.09
C ILE A 72 -9.03 -4.92 -6.87
N TYR A 73 -8.16 -5.10 -7.86
CA TYR A 73 -7.69 -3.98 -8.70
C TYR A 73 -7.93 -4.34 -10.15
N GLU A 74 -8.90 -3.70 -10.76
CA GLU A 74 -9.30 -3.94 -12.15
C GLU A 74 -9.63 -2.62 -12.83
N ASN A 75 -9.12 -2.46 -14.06
CA ASN A 75 -9.42 -1.28 -14.89
C ASN A 75 -9.13 0.04 -14.17
N GLY A 76 -8.07 0.08 -13.37
CA GLY A 76 -7.70 1.27 -12.62
C GLY A 76 -8.55 1.53 -11.38
N LEU A 77 -9.48 0.64 -11.05
CA LEU A 77 -10.36 0.80 -9.90
C LEU A 77 -9.99 -0.19 -8.80
N ILE A 78 -9.98 0.31 -7.57
CA ILE A 78 -9.68 -0.49 -6.38
C ILE A 78 -11.00 -0.73 -5.65
N SER A 79 -11.30 -2.00 -5.38
CA SER A 79 -12.52 -2.41 -4.69
C SER A 79 -12.16 -3.27 -3.49
N PRO A 80 -13.00 -3.27 -2.43
CA PRO A 80 -12.75 -4.18 -1.32
C PRO A 80 -12.98 -5.62 -1.77
N LYS A 81 -12.14 -6.51 -1.27
CA LYS A 81 -12.34 -7.93 -1.49
C LYS A 81 -13.22 -8.47 -0.38
N ALA A 82 -14.33 -9.07 -0.76
CA ALA A 82 -15.28 -9.63 0.18
C ALA A 82 -14.73 -10.88 0.87
#